data_40a1807fc189efbe296eecf9a86f6001
#
_entry.id   40a1807fc189efbe296eecf9a86f6001
#
_cell.length_a   1.000
_cell.length_b   1.000
_cell.length_c   1.000
_cell.angle_alpha   90.00
_cell.angle_beta   90.00
_cell.angle_gamma   90.00
#
_symmetry.space_group_name_H-M   'P 1'
#
loop_
_entity.id
_entity.type
_entity.pdbx_description
1 polymer ?
#
loop_
_entity_poly.entity_id
_entity_poly.type
_entity_poly.pdbx_seq_one_letter_code
_entity_poly.pdbx_strand_id
1 'polypeptide(L)'
;MRKLTLALAAASLLFTLNSAVVARASTPQPLWVGTNVAQLAEQAPIHWVSVAQIENSLLGRPPMAVGFDIDDTVLFSSPGFWRGQKTFSPGSEDYLKNPQFWEKMNNGWDEFSMPKEVARQLIAMHVKRGDSIWFVTGRSQTKTETVSKTLQDDFLIPAANMNPVIFAGDKPGQNTKTQWLQAKQIKVFYGDSDNDITAAREAGARGIRVLRAANSSYKPLPMAGALGEEVIVSSEY
;
A
#
# COMPACT_ATOMS: atom_id res chain seq x y z
N MET A 1 -18.89 -46.41 -74.72
CA MET A 1 -19.61 -45.24 -74.25
C MET A 1 -19.57 -45.27 -72.72
N ARG A 2 -18.65 -44.59 -72.05
CA ARG A 2 -18.56 -44.48 -70.60
C ARG A 2 -18.59 -42.97 -70.27
N LYS A 3 -19.62 -42.56 -69.57
CA LYS A 3 -19.79 -41.18 -69.10
C LYS A 3 -18.95 -40.97 -67.87
N LEU A 4 -18.02 -40.00 -67.92
CA LEU A 4 -17.25 -39.50 -66.76
C LEU A 4 -18.09 -38.42 -66.08
N THR A 5 -18.42 -38.62 -64.80
CA THR A 5 -19.06 -37.64 -63.96
C THR A 5 -17.99 -36.91 -63.16
N LEU A 6 -17.82 -35.61 -63.38
CA LEU A 6 -16.96 -34.76 -62.60
C LEU A 6 -17.68 -34.34 -61.30
N ALA A 7 -17.13 -34.66 -60.15
CA ALA A 7 -17.60 -34.15 -58.87
C ALA A 7 -16.79 -32.88 -58.53
N LEU A 8 -17.48 -31.74 -58.42
CA LEU A 8 -16.95 -30.49 -57.93
C LEU A 8 -16.97 -30.54 -56.38
N ALA A 9 -15.80 -30.54 -55.77
CA ALA A 9 -15.66 -30.34 -54.32
C ALA A 9 -15.58 -28.83 -54.04
N ALA A 10 -16.62 -28.27 -53.44
CA ALA A 10 -16.59 -26.90 -52.93
C ALA A 10 -15.93 -26.88 -51.56
N ALA A 11 -14.72 -26.35 -51.51
CA ALA A 11 -14.05 -26.07 -50.23
C ALA A 11 -14.55 -24.75 -49.65
N SER A 12 -15.37 -24.85 -48.59
CA SER A 12 -15.83 -23.68 -47.84
C SER A 12 -14.70 -23.25 -46.88
N LEU A 13 -14.00 -22.16 -47.20
CA LEU A 13 -13.10 -21.49 -46.27
C LEU A 13 -13.94 -20.76 -45.21
N LEU A 14 -14.00 -21.30 -44.01
CA LEU A 14 -14.50 -20.59 -42.82
C LEU A 14 -13.43 -19.59 -42.37
N PHE A 15 -13.57 -18.33 -42.72
CA PHE A 15 -12.84 -17.25 -42.08
C PHE A 15 -13.41 -17.02 -40.67
N THR A 16 -12.74 -17.50 -39.63
CA THR A 16 -13.00 -17.07 -38.27
C THR A 16 -12.42 -15.67 -38.09
N LEU A 17 -13.28 -14.67 -38.14
CA LEU A 17 -12.96 -13.32 -37.69
C LEU A 17 -12.68 -13.37 -36.20
N ASN A 18 -11.39 -13.45 -35.82
CA ASN A 18 -10.95 -13.14 -34.48
C ASN A 18 -11.14 -11.64 -34.26
N SER A 19 -12.31 -11.26 -33.73
CA SER A 19 -12.54 -9.93 -33.20
C SER A 19 -11.66 -9.79 -31.96
N ALA A 20 -10.45 -9.26 -32.14
CA ALA A 20 -9.68 -8.77 -31.03
C ALA A 20 -10.52 -7.69 -30.35
N VAL A 21 -11.09 -8.02 -29.21
CA VAL A 21 -11.69 -7.03 -28.31
C VAL A 21 -10.53 -6.15 -27.83
N VAL A 22 -10.32 -5.04 -28.52
CA VAL A 22 -9.43 -3.98 -28.03
C VAL A 22 -10.10 -3.47 -26.76
N ALA A 23 -9.59 -3.89 -25.63
CA ALA A 23 -10.00 -3.34 -24.36
C ALA A 23 -9.76 -1.82 -24.41
N ARG A 24 -10.83 -1.07 -24.56
CA ARG A 24 -10.79 0.39 -24.55
C ARG A 24 -10.34 0.77 -23.15
N ALA A 25 -9.16 1.36 -23.02
CA ALA A 25 -8.71 1.92 -21.75
C ALA A 25 -9.79 2.91 -21.28
N SER A 26 -10.53 2.51 -20.25
CA SER A 26 -11.51 3.40 -19.63
C SER A 26 -10.77 4.55 -18.96
N THR A 27 -11.26 5.78 -19.13
CA THR A 27 -10.73 6.93 -18.39
C THR A 27 -10.84 6.60 -16.90
N PRO A 28 -9.73 6.73 -16.13
CA PRO A 28 -9.76 6.44 -14.71
C PRO A 28 -10.85 7.26 -14.02
N GLN A 29 -11.74 6.59 -13.31
CA GLN A 29 -12.79 7.24 -12.52
C GLN A 29 -12.24 7.58 -11.13
N PRO A 30 -12.64 8.71 -10.51
CA PRO A 30 -12.28 8.98 -9.14
C PRO A 30 -12.71 7.85 -8.21
N LEU A 31 -11.85 7.47 -7.27
CA LEU A 31 -12.16 6.46 -6.28
C LEU A 31 -12.99 7.07 -5.15
N TRP A 32 -14.15 6.51 -4.90
CA TRP A 32 -15.10 6.97 -3.90
C TRP A 32 -15.10 6.05 -2.67
N VAL A 33 -15.68 6.53 -1.58
CA VAL A 33 -15.99 5.67 -0.42
C VAL A 33 -16.81 4.47 -0.88
N GLY A 34 -16.39 3.27 -0.50
CA GLY A 34 -17.01 2.02 -0.93
C GLY A 34 -16.41 1.37 -2.19
N THR A 35 -15.40 2.02 -2.82
CA THR A 35 -14.66 1.38 -3.92
C THR A 35 -14.00 0.09 -3.43
N ASN A 36 -14.24 -1.01 -4.12
CA ASN A 36 -13.67 -2.31 -3.81
C ASN A 36 -12.59 -2.73 -4.83
N VAL A 37 -11.89 -3.83 -4.54
CA VAL A 37 -10.80 -4.35 -5.39
C VAL A 37 -11.26 -4.67 -6.82
N ALA A 38 -12.47 -5.18 -7.00
CA ALA A 38 -12.98 -5.49 -8.34
C ALA A 38 -13.15 -4.22 -9.17
N GLN A 39 -13.67 -3.14 -8.58
CA GLN A 39 -13.79 -1.85 -9.24
C GLN A 39 -12.43 -1.24 -9.59
N LEU A 40 -11.42 -1.42 -8.71
CA LEU A 40 -10.06 -1.00 -9.01
C LEU A 40 -9.48 -1.78 -10.20
N ALA A 41 -9.68 -3.08 -10.25
CA ALA A 41 -9.19 -3.93 -11.33
C ALA A 41 -9.81 -3.59 -12.70
N GLU A 42 -11.04 -3.07 -12.72
CA GLU A 42 -11.71 -2.62 -13.95
C GLU A 42 -11.14 -1.31 -14.51
N GLN A 43 -10.52 -0.48 -13.65
CA GLN A 43 -10.05 0.85 -14.03
C GLN A 43 -8.68 0.86 -14.70
N ALA A 44 -7.77 -0.04 -14.29
CA ALA A 44 -6.41 -0.11 -14.83
C ALA A 44 -5.84 -1.52 -14.66
N PRO A 45 -4.92 -1.95 -15.55
CA PRO A 45 -4.14 -3.15 -15.33
C PRO A 45 -3.23 -2.94 -14.11
N ILE A 46 -3.53 -3.64 -13.02
CA ILE A 46 -2.81 -3.55 -11.76
C ILE A 46 -1.94 -4.80 -11.58
N HIS A 47 -0.71 -4.60 -11.19
CA HIS A 47 0.19 -5.70 -10.83
C HIS A 47 -0.14 -6.22 -9.43
N TRP A 48 -1.17 -7.08 -9.35
CA TRP A 48 -1.58 -7.70 -8.09
C TRP A 48 -0.58 -8.72 -7.60
N VAL A 49 -0.25 -8.63 -6.31
CA VAL A 49 0.61 -9.60 -5.62
C VAL A 49 -0.01 -10.05 -4.30
N SER A 50 0.24 -11.29 -3.91
CA SER A 50 -0.09 -11.79 -2.58
C SER A 50 1.12 -11.73 -1.66
N VAL A 51 0.91 -11.82 -0.34
CA VAL A 51 2.00 -11.94 0.66
C VAL A 51 2.89 -13.15 0.33
N ALA A 52 2.31 -14.27 -0.07
CA ALA A 52 3.06 -15.46 -0.46
C ALA A 52 3.95 -15.23 -1.70
N GLN A 53 3.49 -14.47 -2.69
CA GLN A 53 4.32 -14.10 -3.84
C GLN A 53 5.46 -13.18 -3.45
N ILE A 54 5.23 -12.25 -2.53
CA ILE A 54 6.29 -11.40 -1.97
C ILE A 54 7.30 -12.27 -1.22
N GLU A 55 6.86 -13.16 -0.33
CA GLU A 55 7.74 -14.11 0.38
C GLU A 55 8.61 -14.92 -0.59
N ASN A 56 7.99 -15.51 -1.61
CA ASN A 56 8.69 -16.29 -2.63
C ASN A 56 9.73 -15.46 -3.39
N SER A 57 9.45 -14.19 -3.69
CA SER A 57 10.39 -13.31 -4.38
C SER A 57 11.63 -12.96 -3.54
N LEU A 58 11.57 -13.19 -2.22
CA LEU A 58 12.65 -12.93 -1.28
C LEU A 58 13.43 -14.21 -0.89
N LEU A 59 13.05 -15.38 -1.41
CA LEU A 59 13.76 -16.64 -1.14
C LEU A 59 15.22 -16.54 -1.57
N GLY A 60 16.11 -17.08 -0.73
CA GLY A 60 17.56 -17.06 -0.97
C GLY A 60 18.23 -15.70 -0.83
N ARG A 61 17.51 -14.62 -0.57
CA ARG A 61 18.10 -13.33 -0.25
C ARG A 61 18.48 -13.26 1.25
N PRO A 62 19.61 -12.63 1.60
CA PRO A 62 19.99 -12.44 2.99
C PRO A 62 18.97 -11.52 3.70
N PRO A 63 18.96 -11.52 5.04
CA PRO A 63 18.22 -10.55 5.82
C PRO A 63 18.52 -9.11 5.40
N MET A 64 17.52 -8.25 5.42
CA MET A 64 17.61 -6.88 4.92
C MET A 64 16.82 -5.90 5.79
N ALA A 65 17.03 -4.60 5.59
CA ALA A 65 16.17 -3.57 6.15
C ALA A 65 14.88 -3.45 5.32
N VAL A 66 13.74 -3.54 5.99
CA VAL A 66 12.42 -3.35 5.39
C VAL A 66 11.67 -2.27 6.14
N GLY A 67 10.88 -1.48 5.42
CA GLY A 67 10.16 -0.36 5.99
C GLY A 67 8.67 -0.44 5.73
N PHE A 68 7.92 0.15 6.64
CA PHE A 68 6.45 0.27 6.57
C PHE A 68 6.06 1.71 6.89
N ASP A 69 5.12 2.25 6.15
CA ASP A 69 4.33 3.36 6.63
C ASP A 69 3.37 2.89 7.72
N ILE A 70 2.78 3.80 8.49
CA ILE A 70 1.92 3.45 9.63
C ILE A 70 0.44 3.59 9.27
N ASP A 71 0.01 4.82 8.99
CA ASP A 71 -1.42 5.16 8.87
C ASP A 71 -2.01 4.62 7.58
N ASP A 72 -3.10 3.87 7.69
CA ASP A 72 -3.74 3.13 6.58
C ASP A 72 -2.85 2.07 5.90
N THR A 73 -1.60 1.91 6.34
CA THR A 73 -0.66 0.87 5.89
C THR A 73 -0.62 -0.32 6.85
N VAL A 74 -0.11 -0.13 8.07
CA VAL A 74 -0.10 -1.19 9.09
C VAL A 74 -1.23 -1.04 10.10
N LEU A 75 -1.69 0.18 10.34
CA LEU A 75 -2.84 0.50 11.19
C LEU A 75 -3.95 1.15 10.36
N PHE A 76 -5.18 0.68 10.51
CA PHE A 76 -6.34 1.47 10.15
C PHE A 76 -6.57 2.51 11.25
N SER A 77 -5.99 3.70 11.08
CA SER A 77 -5.91 4.74 12.10
C SER A 77 -6.99 5.83 12.00
N SER A 78 -7.89 5.69 11.03
CA SER A 78 -9.00 6.63 10.82
C SER A 78 -9.80 6.99 12.07
N PRO A 79 -10.07 6.10 13.06
CA PRO A 79 -10.77 6.48 14.27
C PRO A 79 -10.06 7.58 15.08
N GLY A 80 -8.74 7.47 15.26
CA GLY A 80 -7.92 8.47 15.94
C GLY A 80 -7.89 9.81 15.20
N PHE A 81 -7.71 9.76 13.88
CA PHE A 81 -7.71 10.97 13.03
C PHE A 81 -9.08 11.64 13.01
N TRP A 82 -10.17 10.88 12.87
CA TRP A 82 -11.53 11.43 12.96
C TRP A 82 -11.79 12.12 14.29
N ARG A 83 -11.37 11.50 15.41
CA ARG A 83 -11.43 12.10 16.72
C ARG A 83 -10.64 13.42 16.78
N GLY A 84 -9.45 13.42 16.19
CA GLY A 84 -8.61 14.61 16.06
C GLY A 84 -9.30 15.74 15.34
N GLN A 85 -9.87 15.47 14.17
CA GLN A 85 -10.63 16.44 13.39
C GLN A 85 -11.80 17.01 14.23
N LYS A 86 -12.61 16.15 14.85
CA LYS A 86 -13.75 16.59 15.67
C LYS A 86 -13.33 17.42 16.88
N THR A 87 -12.15 17.14 17.46
CA THR A 87 -11.67 17.83 18.67
C THR A 87 -11.00 19.17 18.36
N PHE A 88 -10.19 19.24 17.31
CA PHE A 88 -9.31 20.39 17.07
C PHE A 88 -9.73 21.28 15.91
N SER A 89 -10.39 20.74 14.88
CA SER A 89 -10.84 21.51 13.72
C SER A 89 -12.04 20.87 13.03
N PRO A 90 -13.23 20.92 13.63
CA PRO A 90 -14.43 20.31 13.05
C PRO A 90 -14.67 20.79 11.62
N GLY A 91 -14.67 19.85 10.67
CA GLY A 91 -14.94 20.12 9.24
C GLY A 91 -13.74 20.57 8.41
N SER A 92 -12.52 20.62 8.98
CA SER A 92 -11.30 20.91 8.22
C SER A 92 -10.16 19.95 8.55
N GLU A 93 -9.10 19.98 7.73
CA GLU A 93 -7.86 19.20 7.95
C GLU A 93 -6.81 19.97 8.78
N ASP A 94 -7.17 21.15 9.35
CA ASP A 94 -6.22 21.99 10.09
C ASP A 94 -5.71 21.33 11.39
N TYR A 95 -6.43 20.33 11.91
CA TYR A 95 -5.97 19.54 13.05
C TYR A 95 -4.62 18.87 12.77
N LEU A 96 -4.30 18.52 11.51
CA LEU A 96 -3.01 17.96 11.11
C LEU A 96 -1.83 18.92 11.33
N LYS A 97 -2.10 20.23 11.41
CA LYS A 97 -1.11 21.26 11.72
C LYS A 97 -1.02 21.56 13.22
N ASN A 98 -1.90 20.96 14.03
CA ASN A 98 -1.98 21.23 15.47
C ASN A 98 -1.02 20.31 16.25
N PRO A 99 0.01 20.84 16.93
CA PRO A 99 0.92 20.03 17.73
C PRO A 99 0.22 19.20 18.84
N GLN A 100 -0.87 19.73 19.42
CA GLN A 100 -1.61 19.03 20.46
C GLN A 100 -2.32 17.77 19.91
N PHE A 101 -2.73 17.78 18.65
CA PHE A 101 -3.24 16.58 17.99
C PHE A 101 -2.16 15.49 17.95
N TRP A 102 -0.96 15.85 17.48
CA TRP A 102 0.13 14.88 17.37
C TRP A 102 0.60 14.37 18.73
N GLU A 103 0.62 15.24 19.77
CA GLU A 103 0.90 14.79 21.15
C GLU A 103 -0.11 13.73 21.62
N LYS A 104 -1.37 13.86 21.25
CA LYS A 104 -2.39 12.86 21.57
C LYS A 104 -2.27 11.61 20.70
N MET A 105 -2.10 11.78 19.38
CA MET A 105 -2.04 10.67 18.44
C MET A 105 -0.82 9.78 18.71
N ASN A 106 0.35 10.38 18.96
CA ASN A 106 1.57 9.63 19.22
C ASN A 106 1.69 9.11 20.67
N ASN A 107 0.79 9.51 21.58
CA ASN A 107 0.84 9.12 23.00
C ASN A 107 -0.51 8.59 23.49
N GLY A 108 -1.05 7.59 22.79
CA GLY A 108 -2.17 6.81 23.28
C GLY A 108 -3.40 6.73 22.37
N TRP A 109 -3.61 7.65 21.41
CA TRP A 109 -4.78 7.57 20.53
C TRP A 109 -4.69 6.46 19.49
N ASP A 110 -3.54 5.80 19.34
CA ASP A 110 -3.43 4.56 18.59
C ASP A 110 -4.20 3.39 19.25
N GLU A 111 -4.67 3.54 20.49
CA GLU A 111 -5.63 2.60 21.09
C GLU A 111 -6.94 2.48 20.28
N PHE A 112 -7.26 3.49 19.46
CA PHE A 112 -8.42 3.48 18.56
C PHE A 112 -8.09 2.94 17.17
N SER A 113 -6.82 2.70 16.89
CA SER A 113 -6.35 2.16 15.60
C SER A 113 -6.48 0.63 15.58
N MET A 114 -6.76 0.07 14.42
CA MET A 114 -6.85 -1.37 14.25
C MET A 114 -5.65 -1.88 13.43
N PRO A 115 -4.83 -2.79 13.99
CA PRO A 115 -3.79 -3.44 13.21
C PRO A 115 -4.38 -4.21 12.02
N LYS A 116 -3.87 -3.97 10.83
CA LYS A 116 -4.35 -4.62 9.62
C LYS A 116 -3.83 -6.05 9.53
N GLU A 117 -4.68 -6.97 9.10
CA GLU A 117 -4.30 -8.39 9.00
C GLU A 117 -3.17 -8.60 7.99
N VAL A 118 -3.20 -7.90 6.87
CA VAL A 118 -2.11 -7.96 5.89
C VAL A 118 -0.77 -7.53 6.48
N ALA A 119 -0.77 -6.52 7.35
CA ALA A 119 0.45 -6.06 8.04
C ALA A 119 0.97 -7.11 9.02
N ARG A 120 0.11 -7.82 9.74
CA ARG A 120 0.50 -8.95 10.59
C ARG A 120 1.23 -10.02 9.78
N GLN A 121 0.68 -10.39 8.62
CA GLN A 121 1.28 -11.40 7.75
C GLN A 121 2.64 -10.94 7.19
N LEU A 122 2.73 -9.71 6.70
CA LEU A 122 3.97 -9.15 6.14
C LEU A 122 5.06 -9.05 7.21
N ILE A 123 4.74 -8.48 8.36
CA ILE A 123 5.70 -8.29 9.46
C ILE A 123 6.16 -9.66 10.00
N ALA A 124 5.24 -10.61 10.21
CA ALA A 124 5.60 -11.96 10.64
C ALA A 124 6.53 -12.67 9.63
N MET A 125 6.26 -12.52 8.34
CA MET A 125 7.11 -13.03 7.26
C MET A 125 8.52 -12.43 7.33
N HIS A 126 8.65 -11.12 7.48
CA HIS A 126 9.94 -10.44 7.57
C HIS A 126 10.70 -10.77 8.87
N VAL A 127 9.99 -10.86 10.00
CA VAL A 127 10.58 -11.30 11.29
C VAL A 127 11.13 -12.72 11.15
N LYS A 128 10.38 -13.65 10.56
CA LYS A 128 10.82 -15.03 10.29
C LYS A 128 12.08 -15.08 9.42
N ARG A 129 12.25 -14.13 8.50
CA ARG A 129 13.43 -14.00 7.65
C ARG A 129 14.65 -13.41 8.39
N GLY A 130 14.45 -12.84 9.58
CA GLY A 130 15.48 -12.09 10.30
C GLY A 130 15.71 -10.68 9.80
N ASP A 131 14.76 -10.12 9.04
CA ASP A 131 14.83 -8.77 8.50
C ASP A 131 14.74 -7.72 9.62
N SER A 132 15.37 -6.55 9.41
CA SER A 132 15.31 -5.40 10.31
C SER A 132 14.08 -4.55 9.97
N ILE A 133 13.14 -4.39 10.90
CA ILE A 133 11.85 -3.72 10.71
C ILE A 133 11.97 -2.24 11.06
N TRP A 134 11.57 -1.39 10.13
CA TRP A 134 11.50 0.07 10.28
C TRP A 134 10.08 0.56 10.02
N PHE A 135 9.64 1.53 10.81
CA PHE A 135 8.41 2.28 10.53
C PHE A 135 8.79 3.72 10.21
N VAL A 136 8.29 4.23 9.08
CA VAL A 136 8.60 5.60 8.61
C VAL A 136 7.28 6.29 8.26
N THR A 137 6.86 7.20 9.12
CA THR A 137 5.54 7.85 9.03
C THR A 137 5.63 9.34 8.72
N GLY A 138 4.59 9.85 8.05
CA GLY A 138 4.39 11.30 7.86
C GLY A 138 3.91 12.04 9.11
N ARG A 139 3.66 11.36 10.22
CA ARG A 139 3.29 12.01 11.49
C ARG A 139 4.37 12.98 11.94
N SER A 140 3.96 14.08 12.56
CA SER A 140 4.90 15.00 13.19
C SER A 140 5.51 14.38 14.44
N GLN A 141 6.83 14.55 14.61
CA GLN A 141 7.51 14.09 15.80
C GLN A 141 7.06 14.87 17.03
N THR A 142 6.92 14.17 18.15
CA THR A 142 6.58 14.72 19.45
C THR A 142 7.73 14.50 20.46
N LYS A 143 7.66 15.13 21.60
CA LYS A 143 8.73 15.03 22.62
C LYS A 143 8.86 13.61 23.18
N THR A 144 7.73 12.95 23.35
CA THR A 144 7.61 11.54 23.75
C THR A 144 6.67 10.83 22.78
N GLU A 145 6.74 9.52 22.69
CA GLU A 145 5.84 8.72 21.88
C GLU A 145 5.69 7.31 22.45
N THR A 146 4.55 6.70 22.25
CA THR A 146 4.27 5.31 22.59
C THR A 146 4.07 4.43 21.36
N VAL A 147 4.12 5.02 20.17
CA VAL A 147 3.84 4.36 18.88
C VAL A 147 4.79 3.18 18.66
N SER A 148 6.09 3.36 18.92
CA SER A 148 7.08 2.28 18.78
C SER A 148 6.71 1.06 19.63
N LYS A 149 6.31 1.29 20.86
CA LYS A 149 5.90 0.20 21.78
C LYS A 149 4.60 -0.45 21.31
N THR A 150 3.61 0.35 20.93
CA THR A 150 2.33 -0.14 20.42
C THR A 150 2.53 -1.04 19.20
N LEU A 151 3.30 -0.59 18.21
CA LEU A 151 3.59 -1.39 17.02
C LEU A 151 4.36 -2.66 17.34
N GLN A 152 5.33 -2.58 18.25
CA GLN A 152 6.07 -3.77 18.69
C GLN A 152 5.15 -4.83 19.31
N ASP A 153 4.23 -4.41 20.16
CA ASP A 153 3.30 -5.29 20.85
C ASP A 153 2.23 -5.84 19.91
N ASP A 154 1.60 -4.98 19.11
CA ASP A 154 0.52 -5.35 18.18
C ASP A 154 0.96 -6.35 17.12
N PHE A 155 2.20 -6.24 16.66
CA PHE A 155 2.76 -7.10 15.62
C PHE A 155 3.75 -8.14 16.15
N LEU A 156 3.89 -8.26 17.48
CA LEU A 156 4.77 -9.24 18.15
C LEU A 156 6.19 -9.22 17.59
N ILE A 157 6.76 -8.01 17.39
CA ILE A 157 8.08 -7.86 16.78
C ILE A 157 9.14 -8.09 17.86
N PRO A 158 10.06 -9.08 17.69
CA PRO A 158 11.17 -9.26 18.62
C PRO A 158 12.05 -7.99 18.68
N ALA A 159 12.56 -7.68 19.86
CA ALA A 159 13.42 -6.51 20.06
C ALA A 159 14.64 -6.47 19.12
N ALA A 160 15.16 -7.63 18.73
CA ALA A 160 16.28 -7.74 17.78
C ALA A 160 15.92 -7.30 16.35
N ASN A 161 14.63 -7.33 15.99
CA ASN A 161 14.14 -6.95 14.64
C ASN A 161 13.55 -5.53 14.64
N MET A 162 13.10 -5.01 15.79
CA MET A 162 12.42 -3.72 15.92
C MET A 162 13.41 -2.57 15.95
N ASN A 163 13.10 -1.50 15.23
CA ASN A 163 13.82 -0.23 15.30
C ASN A 163 12.86 0.88 15.75
N PRO A 164 13.39 1.98 16.32
CA PRO A 164 12.57 3.14 16.67
C PRO A 164 11.81 3.70 15.46
N VAL A 165 10.57 4.13 15.67
CA VAL A 165 9.76 4.78 14.63
C VAL A 165 10.43 6.07 14.17
N ILE A 166 10.42 6.28 12.87
CA ILE A 166 10.92 7.51 12.24
C ILE A 166 9.72 8.41 11.90
N PHE A 167 9.63 9.52 12.58
CA PHE A 167 8.64 10.56 12.31
C PHE A 167 9.21 11.52 11.27
N ALA A 168 8.97 11.25 10.00
CA ALA A 168 9.50 12.04 8.89
C ALA A 168 8.83 13.41 8.77
N GLY A 169 7.63 13.55 9.34
CA GLY A 169 6.80 14.73 9.18
C GLY A 169 6.30 14.92 7.75
N ASP A 170 5.60 16.02 7.53
CA ASP A 170 5.12 16.43 6.21
C ASP A 170 5.66 17.82 5.87
N LYS A 171 6.15 18.00 4.65
CA LYS A 171 6.62 19.29 4.12
C LYS A 171 6.10 19.48 2.71
N PRO A 172 5.38 20.57 2.42
CA PRO A 172 4.88 20.84 1.08
C PRO A 172 5.97 20.77 0.00
N GLY A 173 5.71 20.02 -1.05
CA GLY A 173 6.62 19.89 -2.19
C GLY A 173 7.86 19.02 -1.96
N GLN A 174 7.97 18.32 -0.82
CA GLN A 174 9.08 17.42 -0.51
C GLN A 174 8.55 16.06 -0.06
N ASN A 175 9.12 14.98 -0.58
CA ASN A 175 8.90 13.65 -0.03
C ASN A 175 9.88 13.44 1.14
N THR A 176 9.40 13.70 2.36
CA THR A 176 10.23 13.65 3.56
C THR A 176 10.72 12.25 3.92
N LYS A 177 10.08 11.20 3.41
CA LYS A 177 10.44 9.81 3.68
C LYS A 177 11.68 9.35 2.92
N THR A 178 11.91 9.85 1.69
CA THR A 178 12.98 9.40 0.79
C THR A 178 14.35 9.36 1.48
N GLN A 179 14.75 10.44 2.16
CA GLN A 179 16.03 10.52 2.87
C GLN A 179 16.20 9.45 3.95
N TRP A 180 15.12 9.09 4.62
CA TRP A 180 15.15 8.08 5.68
C TRP A 180 15.27 6.67 5.11
N LEU A 181 14.53 6.39 4.03
CA LEU A 181 14.66 5.11 3.33
C LEU A 181 16.07 4.88 2.82
N GLN A 182 16.72 5.92 2.28
CA GLN A 182 18.11 5.88 1.85
C GLN A 182 19.07 5.69 3.03
N ALA A 183 18.95 6.51 4.08
CA ALA A 183 19.83 6.46 5.26
C ALA A 183 19.77 5.12 5.99
N LYS A 184 18.61 4.48 6.03
CA LYS A 184 18.43 3.16 6.64
C LYS A 184 18.61 2.01 5.65
N GLN A 185 18.96 2.29 4.40
CA GLN A 185 19.18 1.30 3.33
C GLN A 185 18.00 0.34 3.15
N ILE A 186 16.78 0.85 3.30
CA ILE A 186 15.55 0.06 3.17
C ILE A 186 15.47 -0.49 1.76
N LYS A 187 15.24 -1.80 1.63
CA LYS A 187 15.18 -2.52 0.35
C LYS A 187 13.77 -2.78 -0.14
N VAL A 188 12.82 -2.88 0.78
CA VAL A 188 11.39 -3.02 0.48
C VAL A 188 10.66 -2.03 1.38
N PHE A 189 9.75 -1.27 0.81
CA PHE A 189 8.91 -0.32 1.55
C PHE A 189 7.45 -0.54 1.21
N TYR A 190 6.63 -0.68 2.25
CA TYR A 190 5.19 -0.86 2.16
C TYR A 190 4.49 0.43 2.54
N GLY A 191 3.57 0.88 1.72
CA GLY A 191 2.81 2.09 1.99
C GLY A 191 1.51 2.15 1.21
N ASP A 192 0.58 2.98 1.67
CA ASP A 192 -0.74 3.11 1.05
C ASP A 192 -0.85 4.32 0.13
N SER A 193 0.03 5.30 0.25
CA SER A 193 -0.01 6.55 -0.51
C SER A 193 0.93 6.58 -1.72
N ASP A 194 0.67 7.48 -2.66
CA ASP A 194 1.56 7.71 -3.80
C ASP A 194 2.94 8.22 -3.35
N ASN A 195 2.97 9.00 -2.26
CA ASN A 195 4.22 9.46 -1.67
C ASN A 195 5.08 8.32 -1.14
N ASP A 196 4.49 7.23 -0.63
CA ASP A 196 5.23 6.05 -0.19
C ASP A 196 5.91 5.34 -1.34
N ILE A 197 5.17 5.15 -2.44
CA ILE A 197 5.69 4.49 -3.62
C ILE A 197 6.78 5.32 -4.30
N THR A 198 6.58 6.64 -4.39
CA THR A 198 7.61 7.54 -4.95
C THR A 198 8.83 7.61 -4.06
N ALA A 199 8.68 7.70 -2.72
CA ALA A 199 9.81 7.67 -1.79
C ALA A 199 10.64 6.38 -1.93
N ALA A 200 9.96 5.22 -2.00
CA ALA A 200 10.63 3.94 -2.21
C ALA A 200 11.43 3.94 -3.51
N ARG A 201 10.83 4.39 -4.60
CA ARG A 201 11.45 4.44 -5.92
C ARG A 201 12.66 5.37 -5.95
N GLU A 202 12.53 6.57 -5.40
CA GLU A 202 13.62 7.54 -5.27
C GLU A 202 14.77 7.04 -4.38
N ALA A 203 14.45 6.23 -3.37
CA ALA A 203 15.44 5.61 -2.50
C ALA A 203 16.08 4.34 -3.10
N GLY A 204 15.66 3.89 -4.28
CA GLY A 204 16.11 2.63 -4.88
C GLY A 204 15.58 1.39 -4.15
N ALA A 205 14.47 1.52 -3.43
CA ALA A 205 13.77 0.43 -2.76
C ALA A 205 12.61 -0.08 -3.62
N ARG A 206 12.20 -1.35 -3.40
CA ARG A 206 10.96 -1.90 -3.94
C ARG A 206 9.78 -1.33 -3.18
N GLY A 207 8.97 -0.50 -3.83
CA GLY A 207 7.73 0.04 -3.27
C GLY A 207 6.56 -0.90 -3.54
N ILE A 208 5.85 -1.30 -2.49
CA ILE A 208 4.69 -2.19 -2.59
C ILE A 208 3.50 -1.50 -1.94
N ARG A 209 2.40 -1.39 -2.69
CA ARG A 209 1.19 -0.73 -2.25
C ARG A 209 0.36 -1.62 -1.35
N VAL A 210 0.00 -1.11 -0.19
CA VAL A 210 -1.09 -1.60 0.65
C VAL A 210 -2.34 -0.79 0.31
N LEU A 211 -3.50 -1.42 0.15
CA LEU A 211 -4.72 -0.71 -0.16
C LEU A 211 -5.21 0.09 1.05
N ARG A 212 -5.53 1.37 0.82
CA ARG A 212 -6.22 2.19 1.81
C ARG A 212 -7.67 1.75 1.87
N ALA A 213 -8.21 1.58 3.07
CA ALA A 213 -9.60 1.20 3.27
C ALA A 213 -10.56 2.24 2.69
N ALA A 214 -11.65 1.79 2.07
CA ALA A 214 -12.62 2.69 1.44
C ALA A 214 -13.28 3.68 2.42
N ASN A 215 -13.36 3.31 3.71
CA ASN A 215 -13.89 4.14 4.79
C ASN A 215 -12.79 4.92 5.55
N SER A 216 -11.55 4.96 5.06
CA SER A 216 -10.52 5.83 5.62
C SER A 216 -11.01 7.28 5.68
N SER A 217 -10.64 7.98 6.75
CA SER A 217 -10.92 9.40 6.91
C SER A 217 -10.05 10.27 6.01
N TYR A 218 -8.95 9.75 5.48
CA TYR A 218 -8.02 10.48 4.62
C TYR A 218 -8.38 10.33 3.14
N LYS A 219 -8.87 11.41 2.54
CA LYS A 219 -9.38 11.47 1.16
C LYS A 219 -8.57 12.49 0.32
N PRO A 220 -8.55 12.30 -1.01
CA PRO A 220 -9.10 11.18 -1.79
C PRO A 220 -8.35 9.87 -1.57
N LEU A 221 -8.99 8.74 -1.93
CA LEU A 221 -8.27 7.46 -1.95
C LEU A 221 -7.21 7.47 -3.07
N PRO A 222 -6.01 6.91 -2.82
CA PRO A 222 -5.00 6.75 -3.86
C PRO A 222 -5.51 5.81 -4.97
N MET A 223 -5.11 6.08 -6.20
CA MET A 223 -5.36 5.17 -7.32
C MET A 223 -4.27 4.08 -7.32
N ALA A 224 -4.53 2.98 -6.63
CA ALA A 224 -3.59 1.86 -6.56
C ALA A 224 -3.23 1.33 -7.95
N GLY A 225 -1.94 1.08 -8.19
CA GLY A 225 -1.40 0.64 -9.47
C GLY A 225 -1.15 1.75 -10.50
N ALA A 226 -1.57 2.99 -10.23
CA ALA A 226 -1.43 4.11 -11.16
C ALA A 226 0.04 4.47 -11.45
N LEU A 227 0.94 4.14 -10.55
CA LEU A 227 2.37 4.33 -10.72
C LEU A 227 3.07 3.09 -11.29
N GLY A 228 2.35 2.02 -11.64
CA GLY A 228 2.91 0.76 -12.11
C GLY A 228 3.58 -0.06 -10.99
N GLU A 229 3.22 0.21 -9.75
CA GLU A 229 3.70 -0.51 -8.56
C GLU A 229 2.98 -1.84 -8.38
N GLU A 230 3.59 -2.71 -7.58
CA GLU A 230 2.92 -3.91 -7.07
C GLU A 230 1.90 -3.52 -6.01
N VAL A 231 0.72 -4.13 -6.07
CA VAL A 231 -0.39 -3.86 -5.14
C VAL A 231 -0.80 -5.16 -4.45
N ILE A 232 -0.85 -5.15 -3.13
CA ILE A 232 -1.22 -6.34 -2.37
C ILE A 232 -2.73 -6.53 -2.44
N VAL A 233 -3.15 -7.69 -2.92
CA VAL A 233 -4.55 -8.06 -3.02
C VAL A 233 -5.19 -8.17 -1.62
N SER A 234 -6.45 -7.68 -1.48
CA SER A 234 -7.24 -7.76 -0.23
C SER A 234 -6.49 -7.19 1.00
N SER A 235 -5.82 -6.06 0.81
CA SER A 235 -4.99 -5.44 1.84
C SER A 235 -5.62 -4.19 2.48
N GLU A 236 -6.93 -4.02 2.36
CA GLU A 236 -7.67 -2.88 2.94
C GLU A 236 -7.70 -2.92 4.46
N TYR A 237 -7.71 -4.14 5.08
CA TYR A 237 -7.81 -4.37 6.52
C TYR A 237 -6.82 -5.40 7.03
#